data_7bdbaa462d368c8bb38026bb27510304
#
_entry.id   7bdbaa462d368c8bb38026bb27510304
#
_cell.length_a   1.000
_cell.length_b   1.000
_cell.length_c   1.000
_cell.angle_alpha   90.00
_cell.angle_beta   90.00
_cell.angle_gamma   90.00
#
_symmetry.space_group_name_H-M   'P 1'
#
loop_
_entity.id
_entity.type
_entity.pdbx_description
1 polymer ?
#
loop_
_entity_poly.entity_id
_entity_poly.type
_entity_poly.pdbx_seq_one_letter_code
_entity_poly.pdbx_strand_id
1 'polypeptide(L)'
;MASILRTEKGGYDKADAFRKITEYNMLLAEIKNGLSKDEAFDKMRKIKAKPLSRVKEGFFSKQGFSVEDTDDYISELENQIIDALSNGDK
;
A
#
# COMPACT_ATOMS: atom_id res chain seq x y z
N MET A 1 0.32 15.48 -1.67
CA MET A 1 1.36 15.68 -0.66
C MET A 1 1.89 14.34 -0.20
N ALA A 2 3.19 14.17 -0.15
CA ALA A 2 3.77 12.91 0.26
C ALA A 2 3.58 12.70 1.76
N SER A 3 3.03 11.56 2.12
CA SER A 3 2.87 11.20 3.52
C SER A 3 4.20 10.71 4.06
N ILE A 4 4.54 11.13 5.25
CA ILE A 4 5.73 10.66 5.94
C ILE A 4 5.32 9.50 6.83
N LEU A 5 5.98 8.36 6.66
CA LEU A 5 5.71 7.19 7.49
C LEU A 5 6.61 7.26 8.73
N ARG A 6 6.01 7.61 9.85
CA ARG A 6 6.70 7.63 11.13
C ARG A 6 6.94 6.18 11.59
N THR A 7 7.82 5.99 12.52
CA THR A 7 8.09 4.67 13.09
C THR A 7 7.59 4.60 14.52
N GLU A 8 7.25 3.39 14.93
CA GLU A 8 6.77 3.17 16.30
C GLU A 8 7.06 1.74 16.72
N LYS A 9 7.08 1.49 18.01
CA LYS A 9 7.22 0.14 18.54
C LYS A 9 5.97 -0.66 18.20
N GLY A 10 6.17 -1.90 17.74
CA GLY A 10 5.04 -2.73 17.35
C GLY A 10 4.33 -2.31 16.09
N GLY A 11 4.93 -1.41 15.30
CA GLY A 11 4.39 -1.00 14.02
C GLY A 11 4.46 -2.10 12.98
N TYR A 12 4.08 -1.78 11.74
CA TYR A 12 4.17 -2.72 10.64
C TYR A 12 5.62 -3.00 10.27
N ASP A 13 5.91 -4.26 9.94
CA ASP A 13 7.21 -4.63 9.39
C ASP A 13 7.51 -3.77 8.18
N LYS A 14 8.67 -3.13 8.18
CA LYS A 14 9.02 -2.16 7.13
C LYS A 14 9.11 -2.81 5.75
N ALA A 15 9.65 -4.02 5.69
CA ALA A 15 9.77 -4.73 4.41
C ALA A 15 8.39 -5.08 3.84
N ASP A 16 7.49 -5.56 4.69
CA ASP A 16 6.12 -5.88 4.27
C ASP A 16 5.38 -4.64 3.79
N ALA A 17 5.47 -3.56 4.55
CA ALA A 17 4.81 -2.30 4.20
C ALA A 17 5.38 -1.75 2.90
N PHE A 18 6.69 -1.74 2.77
CA PHE A 18 7.35 -1.25 1.56
C PHE A 18 6.93 -2.07 0.34
N ARG A 19 6.88 -3.39 0.48
CA ARG A 19 6.48 -4.27 -0.61
C ARG A 19 5.05 -3.98 -1.06
N LYS A 20 4.14 -3.84 -0.12
CA LYS A 20 2.73 -3.59 -0.43
C LYS A 20 2.56 -2.23 -1.11
N ILE A 21 3.23 -1.21 -0.59
CA ILE A 21 3.20 0.14 -1.18
C ILE A 21 3.77 0.10 -2.60
N THR A 22 4.89 -0.61 -2.78
CA THR A 22 5.52 -0.74 -4.10
C THR A 22 4.58 -1.42 -5.09
N GLU A 23 3.89 -2.47 -4.66
CA GLU A 23 2.94 -3.17 -5.54
C GLU A 23 1.78 -2.26 -5.96
N TYR A 24 1.26 -1.44 -5.05
CA TYR A 24 0.22 -0.47 -5.41
C TYR A 24 0.74 0.57 -6.38
N ASN A 25 1.96 1.08 -6.17
CA ASN A 25 2.54 2.05 -7.09
C ASN A 25 2.77 1.47 -8.48
N MET A 26 3.22 0.22 -8.54
CA MET A 26 3.39 -0.48 -9.81
C MET A 26 2.05 -0.67 -10.52
N LEU A 27 1.02 -1.05 -9.77
CA LEU A 27 -0.32 -1.20 -10.33
C LEU A 27 -0.83 0.12 -10.91
N LEU A 28 -0.63 1.21 -10.19
CA LEU A 28 -1.03 2.53 -10.66
C LEU A 28 -0.34 2.87 -11.97
N ALA A 29 0.96 2.58 -12.08
CA ALA A 29 1.71 2.81 -13.31
C ALA A 29 1.18 1.94 -14.46
N GLU A 30 0.85 0.67 -14.18
CA GLU A 30 0.30 -0.23 -15.19
C GLU A 30 -1.05 0.28 -15.71
N ILE A 31 -1.89 0.80 -14.81
CA ILE A 31 -3.19 1.36 -15.20
C ILE A 31 -2.97 2.55 -16.12
N LYS A 32 -2.03 3.42 -15.81
CA LYS A 32 -1.71 4.57 -16.65
C LYS A 32 -1.17 4.15 -18.01
N ASN A 33 -0.58 2.97 -18.10
CA ASN A 33 -0.06 2.42 -19.34
C ASN A 33 -1.05 1.53 -20.08
N GLY A 34 -2.30 1.49 -19.64
CA GLY A 34 -3.36 0.84 -20.39
C GLY A 34 -3.85 -0.50 -19.88
N LEU A 35 -3.45 -0.89 -18.66
CA LEU A 35 -3.97 -2.13 -18.07
C LEU A 35 -5.49 -2.07 -17.99
N SER A 36 -6.17 -3.16 -18.36
CA SER A 36 -7.62 -3.20 -18.35
C SER A 36 -8.17 -3.05 -16.94
N LYS A 37 -9.37 -2.50 -16.84
CA LYS A 37 -10.04 -2.28 -15.57
C LYS A 37 -10.21 -3.60 -14.79
N ASP A 38 -10.65 -4.65 -15.48
CA ASP A 38 -10.87 -5.95 -14.84
C ASP A 38 -9.58 -6.52 -14.25
N GLU A 39 -8.49 -6.46 -15.02
CA GLU A 39 -7.20 -6.93 -14.54
C GLU A 39 -6.70 -6.08 -13.37
N ALA A 40 -6.93 -4.76 -13.46
CA ALA A 40 -6.52 -3.85 -12.40
C ALA A 40 -7.24 -4.14 -11.09
N PHE A 41 -8.54 -4.36 -11.13
CA PHE A 41 -9.31 -4.70 -9.94
C PHE A 41 -8.86 -6.04 -9.36
N ASP A 42 -8.57 -7.01 -10.21
CA ASP A 42 -8.09 -8.31 -9.73
C ASP A 42 -6.75 -8.19 -9.03
N LYS A 43 -5.81 -7.44 -9.61
CA LYS A 43 -4.51 -7.20 -8.99
C LYS A 43 -4.63 -6.43 -7.70
N MET A 44 -5.48 -5.40 -7.68
CA MET A 44 -5.71 -4.62 -6.46
C MET A 44 -6.23 -5.50 -5.33
N ARG A 45 -7.18 -6.38 -5.63
CA ARG A 45 -7.73 -7.29 -4.64
C ARG A 45 -6.66 -8.21 -4.07
N LYS A 46 -5.76 -8.72 -4.93
CA LYS A 46 -4.67 -9.58 -4.49
C LYS A 46 -3.69 -8.86 -3.59
N ILE A 47 -3.36 -7.61 -3.93
CA ILE A 47 -2.47 -6.79 -3.10
C ILE A 47 -3.13 -6.52 -1.75
N LYS A 48 -4.40 -6.15 -1.78
CA LYS A 48 -5.16 -5.83 -0.57
C LYS A 48 -5.24 -7.03 0.37
N ALA A 49 -5.31 -8.23 -0.17
CA ALA A 49 -5.41 -9.46 0.61
C ALA A 49 -4.11 -9.82 1.33
N LYS A 50 -2.97 -9.26 0.92
CA LYS A 50 -1.70 -9.56 1.57
C LYS A 50 -1.65 -8.86 2.93
N PRO A 51 -1.47 -9.61 4.02
CA PRO A 51 -1.44 -9.01 5.34
C PRO A 51 -0.13 -8.28 5.57
N LEU A 52 -0.18 -7.29 6.46
CA LEU A 52 1.01 -6.60 6.95
C LEU A 52 1.34 -7.15 8.32
N SER A 53 2.52 -7.72 8.45
CA SER A 53 2.98 -8.23 9.74
C SER A 53 3.37 -7.08 10.65
N ARG A 54 3.15 -7.25 11.95
CA ARG A 54 3.62 -6.31 12.97
C ARG A 54 4.97 -6.77 13.48
N VAL A 55 5.88 -5.82 13.74
CA VAL A 55 7.16 -6.18 14.34
C VAL A 55 6.91 -6.65 15.77
N LYS A 56 7.63 -7.70 16.16
CA LYS A 56 7.45 -8.26 17.49
C LYS A 56 8.15 -7.39 18.53
N GLU A 57 7.47 -7.15 19.63
CA GLU A 57 8.10 -6.56 20.80
C GLU A 57 8.94 -7.64 21.45
N GLY A 58 10.17 -7.34 21.77
CA GLY A 58 11.09 -8.28 22.37
C GLY A 58 12.32 -7.60 22.89
N PHE A 59 13.38 -8.39 23.10
CA PHE A 59 14.63 -7.91 23.64
C PHE A 59 15.20 -6.73 22.87
N PHE A 60 14.96 -6.71 21.59
CA PHE A 60 15.40 -5.62 20.73
C PHE A 60 14.13 -4.91 20.30
N SER A 61 13.83 -3.80 20.90
CA SER A 61 12.64 -3.00 20.58
C SER A 61 12.74 -2.54 19.13
N LYS A 62 12.39 -3.41 18.20
CA LYS A 62 12.37 -3.04 16.80
C LYS A 62 11.19 -2.13 16.55
N GLN A 63 11.45 -1.08 15.78
CA GLN A 63 10.41 -0.18 15.33
C GLN A 63 9.98 -0.57 13.93
N GLY A 64 8.68 -0.52 13.69
CA GLY A 64 8.11 -0.63 12.36
C GLY A 64 7.52 0.69 11.95
N PHE A 65 6.89 0.72 10.80
CA PHE A 65 6.15 1.92 10.37
C PHE A 65 4.89 2.08 11.20
N SER A 66 4.54 3.32 11.53
CA SER A 66 3.31 3.64 12.24
C SER A 66 2.12 2.98 11.55
N VAL A 67 1.30 2.27 12.31
CA VAL A 67 0.12 1.60 11.78
C VAL A 67 -0.83 2.63 11.16
N GLU A 68 -1.09 3.71 11.87
CA GLU A 68 -1.98 4.76 11.40
C GLU A 68 -1.46 5.40 10.12
N ASP A 69 -0.18 5.80 10.10
CA ASP A 69 0.41 6.45 8.93
C ASP A 69 0.41 5.52 7.73
N THR A 70 0.75 4.24 7.94
CA THR A 70 0.79 3.25 6.86
C THR A 70 -0.60 2.99 6.32
N ASP A 71 -1.58 2.80 7.19
CA ASP A 71 -2.96 2.58 6.77
C ASP A 71 -3.49 3.76 5.97
N ASP A 72 -3.20 4.98 6.41
CA ASP A 72 -3.62 6.19 5.70
C ASP A 72 -2.96 6.29 4.32
N TYR A 73 -1.67 5.99 4.26
CA TYR A 73 -0.93 6.02 3.00
C TYR A 73 -1.49 5.01 2.01
N ILE A 74 -1.74 3.78 2.47
CA ILE A 74 -2.27 2.72 1.62
C ILE A 74 -3.68 3.07 1.15
N SER A 75 -4.52 3.63 2.04
CA SER A 75 -5.87 4.08 1.66
C SER A 75 -5.80 5.14 0.56
N GLU A 76 -4.86 6.06 0.67
CA GLU A 76 -4.67 7.09 -0.33
C GLU A 76 -4.27 6.50 -1.67
N LEU A 77 -3.35 5.52 -1.66
CA LEU A 77 -2.97 4.82 -2.89
C LEU A 77 -4.14 4.08 -3.52
N GLU A 78 -4.95 3.42 -2.70
CA GLU A 78 -6.14 2.72 -3.18
C GLU A 78 -7.12 3.70 -3.83
N ASN A 79 -7.30 4.86 -3.22
CA ASN A 79 -8.16 5.90 -3.78
C ASN A 79 -7.61 6.43 -5.10
N GLN A 80 -6.30 6.61 -5.21
CA GLN A 80 -5.67 7.04 -6.47
C GLN A 80 -5.89 6.00 -7.57
N ILE A 81 -5.83 4.72 -7.24
CA ILE A 81 -6.07 3.65 -8.20
C ILE A 81 -7.53 3.69 -8.67
N ILE A 82 -8.47 3.82 -7.75
CA ILE A 82 -9.88 3.91 -8.07
C ILE A 82 -10.16 5.11 -8.95
N ASP A 83 -9.57 6.25 -8.62
CA ASP A 83 -9.72 7.46 -9.44
C ASP A 83 -9.16 7.26 -10.85
N ALA A 84 -8.00 6.63 -10.96
CA ALA A 84 -7.39 6.37 -12.26
C ALA A 84 -8.28 5.47 -13.13
N LEU A 85 -8.90 4.46 -12.51
CA LEU A 85 -9.81 3.56 -13.21
C LEU A 85 -11.08 4.26 -13.63
N SER A 86 -11.61 5.14 -12.79
CA SER A 86 -12.81 5.91 -13.10
C SER A 86 -12.55 6.92 -14.21
N ASN A 87 -11.42 7.61 -14.16
CA ASN A 87 -11.09 8.64 -15.13
C ASN A 87 -10.63 8.06 -16.48
N GLY A 88 -10.09 6.85 -16.46
CA GLY A 88 -9.65 6.20 -17.68
C GLY A 88 -10.79 5.62 -18.52
N ASP A 89 -11.97 5.69 -18.01
CA ASP A 89 -13.14 5.03 -18.60
C ASP A 89 -13.96 6.02 -19.42
N LYS A 90 -13.34 6.65 -20.37
CA LYS A 90 -14.01 7.59 -21.29
C LYS A 90 -14.38 6.91 -22.57
#